data_11586bde1974e297ec3ee23399d63996
#
_entry.id   11586bde1974e297ec3ee23399d63996
#
_cell.length_a   1.000
_cell.length_b   1.000
_cell.length_c   1.000
_cell.angle_alpha   90.00
_cell.angle_beta   90.00
_cell.angle_gamma   90.00
#
_symmetry.space_group_name_H-M   'P 1'
#
loop_
_entity.id
_entity.type
_entity.pdbx_description
1 polymer ?
#
loop_
_entity_poly.entity_id
_entity_poly.type
_entity_poly.pdbx_seq_one_letter_code
_entity_poly.pdbx_strand_id
1 'polypeptide(L)'
;MFDKLFSKLQRVGKSFMIPIAVLPIAGLLMGIGQSLTNETMIQAYHLQFMLGKGTPLNALLTIMCNAGNIVFDNLPVLFAVGIAMGMAKHEKATAAFSALVAFLIMHASINALLIINGYIVNGQIADFVRIGTINSICGIQSLDIGVFGGIVVGLGVAYLHNRFYMTRLPDYLSFFAGTRFVPVICCVTFVFVGILFFYIWPPIQEAIYHLGVFIRDSSYAGTFVFGFVKRMLIPFGLHHVFYLPFWQTG
;
A
#
# COMPACT_ATOMS: atom_id res chain seq x y z
N MET A 1 25.79 13.99 13.70
CA MET A 1 24.49 13.36 13.95
C MET A 1 23.55 13.58 12.76
N PHE A 2 23.48 14.78 12.20
CA PHE A 2 22.67 15.14 11.02
C PHE A 2 23.04 14.31 9.78
N ASP A 3 24.32 14.11 9.46
CA ASP A 3 24.76 13.36 8.26
C ASP A 3 24.31 11.89 8.29
N LYS A 4 24.30 11.25 9.46
CA LYS A 4 23.82 9.88 9.62
C LYS A 4 22.31 9.77 9.46
N LEU A 5 21.54 10.77 9.89
CA LEU A 5 20.10 10.84 9.71
C LEU A 5 19.77 11.09 8.23
N PHE A 6 20.44 12.05 7.62
CA PHE A 6 20.27 12.39 6.20
C PHE A 6 20.57 11.20 5.29
N SER A 7 21.68 10.48 5.52
CA SER A 7 22.02 9.30 4.73
C SER A 7 21.00 8.16 4.89
N LYS A 8 20.40 7.98 6.08
CA LYS A 8 19.31 7.02 6.30
C LYS A 8 18.04 7.40 5.53
N LEU A 9 17.63 8.68 5.60
CA LEU A 9 16.47 9.19 4.88
C LEU A 9 16.66 9.06 3.36
N GLN A 10 17.86 9.38 2.85
CA GLN A 10 18.18 9.21 1.44
C GLN A 10 18.11 7.73 1.00
N ARG A 11 18.54 6.81 1.86
CA ARG A 11 18.46 5.36 1.58
C ARG A 11 17.00 4.88 1.55
N VAL A 12 16.17 5.36 2.47
CA VAL A 12 14.72 5.09 2.46
C VAL A 12 14.10 5.64 1.17
N GLY A 13 14.40 6.88 0.80
CA GLY A 13 13.91 7.48 -0.43
C GLY A 13 14.30 6.68 -1.69
N LYS A 14 15.55 6.19 -1.76
CA LYS A 14 15.99 5.30 -2.86
C LYS A 14 15.21 3.98 -2.90
N SER A 15 14.81 3.45 -1.75
CA SER A 15 14.05 2.19 -1.68
C SER A 15 12.63 2.34 -2.24
N PHE A 16 12.07 3.55 -2.23
CA PHE A 16 10.77 3.86 -2.86
C PHE A 16 10.83 3.86 -4.38
N MET A 17 11.99 4.02 -4.97
CA MET A 17 12.12 4.05 -6.43
C MET A 17 11.71 2.73 -7.10
N ILE A 18 11.89 1.58 -6.41
CA ILE A 18 11.56 0.26 -6.97
C ILE A 18 10.05 0.14 -7.24
N PRO A 19 9.15 0.30 -6.24
CA PRO A 19 7.71 0.27 -6.50
C PRO A 19 7.22 1.43 -7.38
N ILE A 20 7.80 2.62 -7.26
CA ILE A 20 7.41 3.79 -8.05
C ILE A 20 7.73 3.60 -9.55
N ALA A 21 8.79 2.88 -9.90
CA ALA A 21 9.18 2.67 -11.30
C ALA A 21 8.13 1.90 -12.12
N VAL A 22 7.24 1.15 -11.49
CA VAL A 22 6.16 0.39 -12.17
C VAL A 22 4.94 1.28 -12.45
N LEU A 23 4.74 2.36 -11.70
CA LEU A 23 3.53 3.21 -11.76
C LEU A 23 3.29 3.86 -13.15
N PRO A 24 4.30 4.37 -13.88
CA PRO A 24 4.05 4.94 -15.20
C PRO A 24 3.46 3.93 -16.19
N ILE A 25 3.95 2.69 -16.18
CA ILE A 25 3.44 1.63 -17.06
C ILE A 25 2.02 1.25 -16.66
N ALA A 26 1.77 1.05 -15.36
CA ALA A 26 0.43 0.77 -14.85
C ALA A 26 -0.55 1.89 -15.17
N GLY A 27 -0.13 3.17 -15.02
CA GLY A 27 -0.92 4.34 -15.36
C GLY A 27 -1.25 4.44 -16.85
N LEU A 28 -0.32 4.10 -17.73
CA LEU A 28 -0.58 4.05 -19.18
C LEU A 28 -1.59 2.95 -19.54
N LEU A 29 -1.42 1.75 -18.98
CA LEU A 29 -2.35 0.64 -19.22
C LEU A 29 -3.77 0.98 -18.75
N MET A 30 -3.89 1.49 -17.52
CA MET A 30 -5.16 1.91 -16.95
C MET A 30 -5.77 3.08 -17.74
N GLY A 31 -4.99 4.12 -18.01
CA GLY A 31 -5.46 5.35 -18.65
C GLY A 31 -5.95 5.12 -20.08
N ILE A 32 -5.20 4.39 -20.90
CA ILE A 32 -5.61 4.02 -22.26
C ILE A 32 -6.84 3.12 -22.20
N GLY A 33 -6.81 2.09 -21.36
CA GLY A 33 -7.93 1.15 -21.20
C GLY A 33 -9.21 1.89 -20.78
N GLN A 34 -9.17 2.67 -19.71
CA GLN A 34 -10.33 3.36 -19.16
C GLN A 34 -10.87 4.46 -20.09
N SER A 35 -9.99 5.21 -20.75
CA SER A 35 -10.42 6.26 -21.68
C SER A 35 -11.16 5.72 -22.90
N LEU A 36 -10.63 4.64 -23.49
CA LEU A 36 -11.21 4.06 -24.71
C LEU A 36 -12.38 3.08 -24.46
N THR A 37 -12.58 2.64 -23.20
CA THR A 37 -13.76 1.84 -22.81
C THR A 37 -14.88 2.69 -22.19
N ASN A 38 -14.68 3.99 -22.05
CA ASN A 38 -15.66 4.90 -21.49
C ASN A 38 -16.90 5.00 -22.40
N GLU A 39 -18.07 4.60 -21.89
CA GLU A 39 -19.32 4.59 -22.66
C GLU A 39 -19.72 5.96 -23.19
N THR A 40 -19.53 7.02 -22.40
CA THR A 40 -19.85 8.38 -22.81
C THR A 40 -19.01 8.81 -24.01
N MET A 41 -17.71 8.48 -24.00
CA MET A 41 -16.81 8.77 -25.10
C MET A 41 -17.19 7.96 -26.36
N ILE A 42 -17.45 6.66 -26.20
CA ILE A 42 -17.84 5.76 -27.30
C ILE A 42 -19.12 6.25 -27.98
N GLN A 43 -20.12 6.72 -27.21
CA GLN A 43 -21.36 7.27 -27.73
C GLN A 43 -21.17 8.64 -28.41
N ALA A 44 -20.40 9.53 -27.78
CA ALA A 44 -20.17 10.87 -28.31
C ALA A 44 -19.45 10.88 -29.67
N TYR A 45 -18.53 9.93 -29.87
CA TYR A 45 -17.76 9.80 -31.11
C TYR A 45 -18.28 8.72 -32.06
N HIS A 46 -19.46 8.11 -31.78
CA HIS A 46 -20.08 7.06 -32.59
C HIS A 46 -19.18 5.84 -32.87
N LEU A 47 -18.33 5.47 -31.89
CA LEU A 47 -17.35 4.40 -32.02
C LEU A 47 -17.86 3.03 -31.56
N GLN A 48 -19.19 2.85 -31.42
CA GLN A 48 -19.80 1.60 -30.91
C GLN A 48 -19.38 0.37 -31.73
N PHE A 49 -19.19 0.51 -33.04
CA PHE A 49 -18.80 -0.59 -33.90
C PHE A 49 -17.40 -1.12 -33.57
N MET A 50 -16.46 -0.27 -33.16
CA MET A 50 -15.08 -0.64 -32.87
C MET A 50 -14.83 -0.88 -31.39
N LEU A 51 -15.38 -0.01 -30.53
CA LEU A 51 -15.09 0.07 -29.08
C LEU A 51 -16.28 -0.33 -28.21
N GLY A 52 -17.42 -0.68 -28.82
CA GLY A 52 -18.63 -1.10 -28.10
C GLY A 52 -18.41 -2.39 -27.29
N LYS A 53 -19.23 -2.57 -26.25
CA LYS A 53 -19.22 -3.81 -25.45
C LYS A 53 -19.40 -5.04 -26.34
N GLY A 54 -18.55 -6.03 -26.15
CA GLY A 54 -18.57 -7.28 -26.94
C GLY A 54 -17.62 -7.29 -28.15
N THR A 55 -16.97 -6.19 -28.49
CA THR A 55 -15.94 -6.19 -29.53
C THR A 55 -14.60 -6.72 -28.99
N PRO A 56 -13.79 -7.41 -29.82
CA PRO A 56 -12.47 -7.89 -29.39
C PRO A 56 -11.54 -6.78 -28.91
N LEU A 57 -11.66 -5.58 -29.50
CA LEU A 57 -10.86 -4.43 -29.11
C LEU A 57 -11.27 -3.90 -27.73
N ASN A 58 -12.56 -3.83 -27.41
CA ASN A 58 -13.05 -3.48 -26.09
C ASN A 58 -12.58 -4.50 -25.04
N ALA A 59 -12.61 -5.79 -25.35
CA ALA A 59 -12.09 -6.82 -24.45
C ALA A 59 -10.59 -6.64 -24.16
N LEU A 60 -9.77 -6.36 -25.16
CA LEU A 60 -8.33 -6.09 -24.99
C LEU A 60 -8.10 -4.85 -24.11
N LEU A 61 -8.81 -3.76 -24.39
CA LEU A 61 -8.71 -2.52 -23.59
C LEU A 61 -9.14 -2.72 -22.15
N THR A 62 -10.18 -3.51 -21.92
CA THR A 62 -10.63 -3.88 -20.56
C THR A 62 -9.57 -4.70 -19.83
N ILE A 63 -8.90 -5.64 -20.50
CA ILE A 63 -7.78 -6.40 -19.93
C ILE A 63 -6.63 -5.44 -19.55
N MET A 64 -6.28 -4.50 -20.44
CA MET A 64 -5.24 -3.50 -20.15
C MET A 64 -5.61 -2.63 -18.95
N CYS A 65 -6.86 -2.16 -18.87
CA CYS A 65 -7.36 -1.39 -17.74
C CYS A 65 -7.22 -2.16 -16.42
N ASN A 66 -7.70 -3.40 -16.39
CA ASN A 66 -7.62 -4.25 -15.19
C ASN A 66 -6.18 -4.58 -14.81
N ALA A 67 -5.30 -4.82 -15.79
CA ALA A 67 -3.87 -5.03 -15.55
C ALA A 67 -3.17 -3.79 -14.96
N GLY A 68 -3.62 -2.58 -15.33
CA GLY A 68 -3.16 -1.35 -14.70
C GLY A 68 -3.70 -1.20 -13.28
N ASN A 69 -5.01 -1.38 -13.09
CA ASN A 69 -5.68 -1.22 -11.79
C ASN A 69 -5.08 -2.13 -10.72
N ILE A 70 -4.81 -3.43 -11.03
CA ILE A 70 -4.28 -4.37 -10.05
C ILE A 70 -2.95 -3.92 -9.44
N VAL A 71 -2.14 -3.14 -10.17
CA VAL A 71 -0.89 -2.57 -9.65
C VAL A 71 -1.19 -1.47 -8.64
N PHE A 72 -2.15 -0.60 -8.91
CA PHE A 72 -2.55 0.47 -7.98
C PHE A 72 -3.22 -0.09 -6.73
N ASP A 73 -4.10 -1.07 -6.87
CA ASP A 73 -4.80 -1.71 -5.74
C ASP A 73 -3.81 -2.43 -4.80
N ASN A 74 -2.70 -2.92 -5.33
CA ASN A 74 -1.67 -3.64 -4.57
C ASN A 74 -0.42 -2.79 -4.29
N LEU A 75 -0.47 -1.47 -4.47
CA LEU A 75 0.62 -0.57 -4.13
C LEU A 75 1.18 -0.79 -2.72
N PRO A 76 0.36 -0.95 -1.65
CA PRO A 76 0.86 -1.14 -0.31
C PRO A 76 1.82 -2.33 -0.17
N VAL A 77 1.48 -3.47 -0.75
CA VAL A 77 2.36 -4.66 -0.69
C VAL A 77 3.61 -4.48 -1.55
N LEU A 78 3.50 -3.80 -2.70
CA LEU A 78 4.67 -3.48 -3.54
C LEU A 78 5.66 -2.57 -2.79
N PHE A 79 5.16 -1.58 -2.03
CA PHE A 79 5.98 -0.74 -1.17
C PHE A 79 6.62 -1.54 -0.04
N ALA A 80 5.88 -2.44 0.63
CA ALA A 80 6.43 -3.29 1.68
C ALA A 80 7.63 -4.12 1.18
N VAL A 81 7.45 -4.81 0.06
CA VAL A 81 8.48 -5.64 -0.57
C VAL A 81 9.65 -4.80 -1.08
N GLY A 82 9.36 -3.71 -1.80
CA GLY A 82 10.39 -2.84 -2.39
C GLY A 82 11.27 -2.16 -1.35
N ILE A 83 10.68 -1.68 -0.26
CA ILE A 83 11.41 -1.03 0.84
C ILE A 83 12.26 -2.07 1.59
N ALA A 84 11.70 -3.23 1.93
CA ALA A 84 12.45 -4.28 2.60
C ALA A 84 13.67 -4.70 1.78
N MET A 85 13.50 -4.92 0.48
CA MET A 85 14.57 -5.28 -0.45
C MET A 85 15.62 -4.16 -0.60
N GLY A 86 15.17 -2.91 -0.70
CA GLY A 86 16.05 -1.75 -0.86
C GLY A 86 16.86 -1.42 0.39
N MET A 87 16.31 -1.68 1.58
CA MET A 87 16.93 -1.42 2.87
C MET A 87 17.74 -2.60 3.42
N ALA A 88 17.51 -3.82 2.91
CA ALA A 88 18.31 -5.00 3.28
C ALA A 88 19.76 -4.85 2.84
N LYS A 89 20.70 -5.19 3.73
CA LYS A 89 22.15 -5.13 3.48
C LYS A 89 22.62 -6.34 2.68
N HIS A 90 22.06 -7.51 2.99
CA HIS A 90 22.39 -8.81 2.41
C HIS A 90 21.10 -9.57 2.14
N GLU A 91 21.16 -10.66 1.36
CA GLU A 91 20.05 -11.59 1.15
C GLU A 91 18.70 -10.89 0.87
N LYS A 92 18.69 -9.99 -0.12
CA LYS A 92 17.53 -9.14 -0.44
C LYS A 92 16.28 -9.93 -0.78
N ALA A 93 16.44 -11.12 -1.37
CA ALA A 93 15.33 -12.01 -1.70
C ALA A 93 14.60 -12.49 -0.44
N THR A 94 15.35 -12.86 0.60
CA THR A 94 14.76 -13.25 1.88
C THR A 94 14.03 -12.09 2.56
N ALA A 95 14.57 -10.86 2.46
CA ALA A 95 13.91 -9.68 2.99
C ALA A 95 12.60 -9.39 2.24
N ALA A 96 12.59 -9.51 0.91
CA ALA A 96 11.42 -9.33 0.06
C ALA A 96 10.33 -10.35 0.40
N PHE A 97 10.68 -11.63 0.49
CA PHE A 97 9.76 -12.70 0.87
C PHE A 97 9.19 -12.48 2.28
N SER A 98 10.05 -12.13 3.25
CA SER A 98 9.63 -11.84 4.62
C SER A 98 8.67 -10.67 4.70
N ALA A 99 8.85 -9.64 3.85
CA ALA A 99 7.96 -8.48 3.80
C ALA A 99 6.58 -8.83 3.24
N LEU A 100 6.52 -9.67 2.21
CA LEU A 100 5.25 -10.15 1.68
C LEU A 100 4.48 -10.93 2.75
N VAL A 101 5.14 -11.89 3.42
CA VAL A 101 4.50 -12.69 4.46
C VAL A 101 4.08 -11.83 5.65
N ALA A 102 4.95 -10.92 6.11
CA ALA A 102 4.65 -9.99 7.21
C ALA A 102 3.46 -9.07 6.90
N PHE A 103 3.35 -8.58 5.66
CA PHE A 103 2.25 -7.75 5.22
C PHE A 103 0.91 -8.49 5.28
N LEU A 104 0.88 -9.72 4.75
CA LEU A 104 -0.32 -10.56 4.78
C LEU A 104 -0.72 -10.91 6.22
N ILE A 105 0.23 -11.26 7.09
CA ILE A 105 -0.03 -11.58 8.51
C ILE A 105 -0.55 -10.35 9.26
N MET A 106 0.02 -9.18 9.04
CA MET A 106 -0.46 -7.95 9.66
C MET A 106 -1.94 -7.71 9.31
N HIS A 107 -2.30 -7.77 8.03
CA HIS A 107 -3.68 -7.57 7.60
C HIS A 107 -4.62 -8.70 8.04
N ALA A 108 -4.16 -9.96 8.08
CA ALA A 108 -4.93 -11.06 8.62
C ALA A 108 -5.22 -10.88 10.14
N SER A 109 -4.26 -10.35 10.89
CA SER A 109 -4.43 -10.04 12.31
C SER A 109 -5.44 -8.93 12.55
N ILE A 110 -5.42 -7.88 11.71
CA ILE A 110 -6.41 -6.80 11.73
C ILE A 110 -7.80 -7.35 11.37
N ASN A 111 -7.90 -8.17 10.32
CA ASN A 111 -9.15 -8.82 9.90
C ASN A 111 -9.78 -9.64 11.04
N ALA A 112 -8.98 -10.46 11.71
CA ALA A 112 -9.45 -11.26 12.84
C ALA A 112 -10.06 -10.37 13.95
N LEU A 113 -9.42 -9.23 14.26
CA LEU A 113 -9.94 -8.29 15.25
C LEU A 113 -11.20 -7.56 14.76
N LEU A 114 -11.30 -7.24 13.47
CA LEU A 114 -12.51 -6.66 12.89
C LEU A 114 -13.71 -7.63 12.99
N ILE A 115 -13.48 -8.93 12.76
CA ILE A 115 -14.52 -9.97 12.92
C ILE A 115 -14.91 -10.12 14.38
N ILE A 116 -13.95 -10.24 15.30
CA ILE A 116 -14.20 -10.40 16.75
C ILE A 116 -15.00 -9.22 17.31
N ASN A 117 -14.72 -8.00 16.84
CA ASN A 117 -15.41 -6.80 17.31
C ASN A 117 -16.70 -6.47 16.52
N GLY A 118 -17.15 -7.34 15.61
CA GLY A 118 -18.41 -7.21 14.90
C GLY A 118 -18.41 -6.16 13.77
N TYR A 119 -17.25 -5.65 13.34
CA TYR A 119 -17.14 -4.76 12.17
C TYR A 119 -17.34 -5.51 10.85
N ILE A 120 -17.09 -6.82 10.86
CA ILE A 120 -17.33 -7.72 9.73
C ILE A 120 -18.20 -8.88 10.24
N VAL A 121 -19.39 -9.04 9.65
CA VAL A 121 -20.35 -10.08 10.00
C VAL A 121 -20.69 -10.87 8.74
N ASN A 122 -20.54 -12.19 8.77
CA ASN A 122 -20.80 -13.08 7.62
C ASN A 122 -20.06 -12.65 6.32
N GLY A 123 -18.85 -12.09 6.44
CA GLY A 123 -18.05 -11.63 5.28
C GLY A 123 -18.50 -10.27 4.71
N GLN A 124 -19.49 -9.63 5.30
CA GLN A 124 -19.95 -8.29 4.92
C GLN A 124 -19.54 -7.27 5.97
N ILE A 125 -19.20 -6.06 5.52
CA ILE A 125 -18.88 -4.93 6.40
C ILE A 125 -20.20 -4.46 7.02
N ALA A 126 -20.21 -4.25 8.33
CA ALA A 126 -21.41 -3.81 9.06
C ALA A 126 -21.82 -2.38 8.64
N ASP A 127 -23.12 -2.11 8.59
CA ASP A 127 -23.69 -0.83 8.08
C ASP A 127 -23.25 0.41 8.88
N PHE A 128 -22.85 0.24 10.14
CA PHE A 128 -22.35 1.35 10.95
C PHE A 128 -20.90 1.75 10.65
N VAL A 129 -20.19 0.94 9.86
CA VAL A 129 -18.80 1.24 9.45
C VAL A 129 -18.80 2.23 8.30
N ARG A 130 -18.06 3.32 8.47
CA ARG A 130 -17.94 4.34 7.41
C ARG A 130 -17.31 3.72 6.15
N ILE A 131 -17.87 4.06 5.00
CA ILE A 131 -17.34 3.66 3.69
C ILE A 131 -15.88 4.13 3.58
N GLY A 132 -14.99 3.26 3.08
CA GLY A 132 -13.55 3.55 2.95
C GLY A 132 -12.71 3.26 4.20
N THR A 133 -13.33 2.89 5.35
CA THR A 133 -12.58 2.48 6.56
C THR A 133 -11.97 1.09 6.40
N ILE A 134 -12.74 0.16 5.85
CA ILE A 134 -12.35 -1.22 5.57
C ILE A 134 -12.33 -1.42 4.06
N ASN A 135 -11.26 -2.02 3.56
CA ASN A 135 -11.08 -2.34 2.15
C ASN A 135 -10.54 -3.76 1.97
N SER A 136 -10.64 -4.31 0.75
CA SER A 136 -10.04 -5.60 0.40
C SER A 136 -8.58 -5.40 -0.01
N ILE A 137 -7.65 -5.84 0.83
CA ILE A 137 -6.21 -5.73 0.62
C ILE A 137 -5.65 -7.12 0.35
N CYS A 138 -5.18 -7.38 -0.85
CA CYS A 138 -4.75 -8.72 -1.29
C CYS A 138 -5.79 -9.81 -1.00
N GLY A 139 -7.09 -9.49 -1.11
CA GLY A 139 -8.19 -10.41 -0.83
C GLY A 139 -8.59 -10.53 0.65
N ILE A 140 -7.93 -9.80 1.56
CA ILE A 140 -8.24 -9.78 3.00
C ILE A 140 -8.99 -8.48 3.31
N GLN A 141 -10.19 -8.57 3.88
CA GLN A 141 -10.91 -7.40 4.38
C GLN A 141 -10.20 -6.85 5.62
N SER A 142 -9.62 -5.67 5.52
CA SER A 142 -8.79 -5.07 6.55
C SER A 142 -8.97 -3.56 6.58
N LEU A 143 -8.49 -2.91 7.64
CA LEU A 143 -8.42 -1.45 7.68
C LEU A 143 -7.60 -0.93 6.48
N ASP A 144 -8.12 0.08 5.81
CA ASP A 144 -7.41 0.74 4.72
C ASP A 144 -6.30 1.63 5.28
N ILE A 145 -5.12 1.03 5.45
CA ILE A 145 -3.90 1.71 5.89
C ILE A 145 -3.13 2.27 4.68
N GLY A 146 -3.47 1.81 3.49
CA GLY A 146 -2.83 2.21 2.25
C GLY A 146 -1.32 1.96 2.27
N VAL A 147 -0.59 2.81 1.55
CA VAL A 147 0.87 2.71 1.39
C VAL A 147 1.62 2.87 2.72
N PHE A 148 1.05 3.57 3.72
CA PHE A 148 1.67 3.71 5.04
C PHE A 148 1.89 2.36 5.72
N GLY A 149 0.90 1.45 5.64
CA GLY A 149 1.05 0.08 6.12
C GLY A 149 2.22 -0.64 5.44
N GLY A 150 2.31 -0.50 4.12
CA GLY A 150 3.42 -1.06 3.35
C GLY A 150 4.78 -0.51 3.76
N ILE A 151 4.88 0.81 4.00
CA ILE A 151 6.12 1.46 4.47
C ILE A 151 6.53 0.92 5.84
N VAL A 152 5.60 0.84 6.78
CA VAL A 152 5.88 0.33 8.15
C VAL A 152 6.33 -1.12 8.10
N VAL A 153 5.65 -1.95 7.31
CA VAL A 153 6.05 -3.35 7.10
C VAL A 153 7.44 -3.42 6.48
N GLY A 154 7.69 -2.71 5.40
CA GLY A 154 8.97 -2.73 4.69
C GLY A 154 10.15 -2.30 5.56
N LEU A 155 10.01 -1.22 6.32
CA LEU A 155 11.03 -0.74 7.25
C LEU A 155 11.23 -1.68 8.43
N GLY A 156 10.13 -2.18 9.01
CA GLY A 156 10.17 -3.13 10.13
C GLY A 156 10.84 -4.43 9.75
N VAL A 157 10.48 -5.00 8.60
CA VAL A 157 11.13 -6.22 8.08
C VAL A 157 12.59 -5.97 7.75
N ALA A 158 12.95 -4.84 7.13
CA ALA A 158 14.34 -4.51 6.86
C ALA A 158 15.18 -4.40 8.15
N TYR A 159 14.59 -3.82 9.20
CA TYR A 159 15.24 -3.75 10.52
C TYR A 159 15.46 -5.14 11.12
N LEU A 160 14.40 -5.97 11.17
CA LEU A 160 14.49 -7.34 11.68
C LEU A 160 15.46 -8.18 10.85
N HIS A 161 15.39 -8.08 9.51
CA HIS A 161 16.29 -8.77 8.61
C HIS A 161 17.75 -8.42 8.89
N ASN A 162 18.09 -7.13 8.89
CA ASN A 162 19.44 -6.67 9.13
C ASN A 162 19.97 -7.02 10.53
N ARG A 163 19.10 -7.27 11.50
CA ARG A 163 19.44 -7.66 12.87
C ARG A 163 19.63 -9.17 13.02
N PHE A 164 18.78 -9.97 12.34
CA PHE A 164 18.64 -11.39 12.65
C PHE A 164 19.09 -12.35 11.54
N TYR A 165 19.49 -11.87 10.35
CA TYR A 165 19.85 -12.72 9.20
C TYR A 165 21.07 -13.65 9.44
N MET A 166 21.89 -13.39 10.45
CA MET A 166 23.04 -14.23 10.85
C MET A 166 22.85 -14.89 12.23
N THR A 167 21.62 -14.93 12.75
CA THR A 167 21.37 -15.50 14.09
C THR A 167 21.63 -16.99 14.09
N ARG A 168 22.49 -17.43 15.01
CA ARG A 168 22.74 -18.85 15.29
C ARG A 168 21.69 -19.32 16.30
N LEU A 169 21.02 -20.41 15.99
CA LEU A 169 20.06 -21.07 16.87
C LEU A 169 20.67 -22.35 17.43
N PRO A 170 20.19 -22.88 18.59
CA PRO A 170 20.57 -24.16 19.12
C PRO A 170 20.38 -25.30 18.11
N ASP A 171 21.11 -26.40 18.26
CA ASP A 171 21.15 -27.49 17.28
C ASP A 171 19.80 -28.08 16.92
N TYR A 172 18.84 -28.13 17.85
CA TYR A 172 17.48 -28.62 17.63
C TYR A 172 16.61 -27.65 16.76
N LEU A 173 17.02 -26.40 16.62
CA LEU A 173 16.39 -25.39 15.75
C LEU A 173 17.30 -24.95 14.60
N SER A 174 18.38 -25.63 14.35
CA SER A 174 19.43 -25.30 13.36
C SER A 174 18.83 -25.16 11.94
N PHE A 175 17.76 -25.90 11.62
CA PHE A 175 17.02 -25.78 10.35
C PHE A 175 16.51 -24.36 10.10
N PHE A 176 16.10 -23.65 11.15
CA PHE A 176 15.60 -22.27 11.07
C PHE A 176 16.69 -21.21 11.25
N ALA A 177 17.94 -21.60 11.42
CA ALA A 177 19.04 -20.66 11.66
C ALA A 177 19.36 -19.77 10.45
N GLY A 178 20.01 -18.64 10.69
CA GLY A 178 20.44 -17.70 9.67
C GLY A 178 19.29 -16.99 8.98
N THR A 179 19.32 -16.91 7.65
CA THR A 179 18.34 -16.19 6.83
C THR A 179 16.92 -16.74 6.96
N ARG A 180 16.77 -18.04 7.22
CA ARG A 180 15.48 -18.70 7.42
C ARG A 180 14.74 -18.26 8.69
N PHE A 181 15.48 -17.73 9.67
CA PHE A 181 14.91 -17.20 10.90
C PHE A 181 14.15 -15.90 10.70
N VAL A 182 14.53 -15.11 9.69
CA VAL A 182 13.94 -13.81 9.43
C VAL A 182 12.42 -13.89 9.14
N PRO A 183 11.92 -14.71 8.21
CA PRO A 183 10.48 -14.86 8.01
C PRO A 183 9.75 -15.25 9.30
N VAL A 184 10.30 -16.16 10.10
CA VAL A 184 9.69 -16.65 11.33
C VAL A 184 9.50 -15.52 12.35
N ILE A 185 10.55 -14.75 12.61
CA ILE A 185 10.46 -13.62 13.55
C ILE A 185 9.55 -12.52 13.02
N CYS A 186 9.53 -12.30 11.71
CA CYS A 186 8.61 -11.36 11.07
C CYS A 186 7.17 -11.79 11.26
N CYS A 187 6.82 -13.08 11.08
CA CYS A 187 5.47 -13.59 11.33
C CYS A 187 5.00 -13.23 12.74
N VAL A 188 5.78 -13.56 13.75
CA VAL A 188 5.42 -13.29 15.16
C VAL A 188 5.30 -11.78 15.41
N THR A 189 6.28 -11.00 14.98
CA THR A 189 6.28 -9.55 15.21
C THR A 189 5.10 -8.86 14.54
N PHE A 190 4.76 -9.24 13.32
CA PHE A 190 3.70 -8.57 12.56
C PHE A 190 2.28 -8.99 12.95
N VAL A 191 2.09 -10.08 13.70
CA VAL A 191 0.84 -10.30 14.44
C VAL A 191 0.62 -9.17 15.45
N PHE A 192 1.62 -8.85 16.28
CA PHE A 192 1.53 -7.77 17.27
C PHE A 192 1.41 -6.39 16.62
N VAL A 193 2.11 -6.16 15.52
CA VAL A 193 1.97 -4.92 14.74
C VAL A 193 0.56 -4.78 14.19
N GLY A 194 -0.07 -5.86 13.71
CA GLY A 194 -1.46 -5.86 13.27
C GLY A 194 -2.44 -5.50 14.39
N ILE A 195 -2.25 -6.09 15.58
CA ILE A 195 -3.03 -5.74 16.76
C ILE A 195 -2.88 -4.26 17.11
N LEU A 196 -1.65 -3.75 17.08
CA LEU A 196 -1.36 -2.35 17.36
C LEU A 196 -2.03 -1.40 16.35
N PHE A 197 -1.98 -1.73 15.06
CA PHE A 197 -2.63 -0.95 14.00
C PHE A 197 -4.15 -0.92 14.13
N PHE A 198 -4.76 -2.01 14.59
CA PHE A 198 -6.21 -2.03 14.83
C PHE A 198 -6.66 -0.94 15.81
N TYR A 199 -5.86 -0.62 16.82
CA TYR A 199 -6.19 0.42 17.79
C TYR A 199 -5.69 1.82 17.39
N ILE A 200 -4.54 1.92 16.75
CA ILE A 200 -3.90 3.21 16.43
C ILE A 200 -4.46 3.81 15.13
N TRP A 201 -4.78 2.97 14.15
CA TRP A 201 -5.15 3.46 12.81
C TRP A 201 -6.51 4.19 12.75
N PRO A 202 -7.60 3.75 13.40
CA PRO A 202 -8.88 4.42 13.32
C PRO A 202 -8.83 5.91 13.70
N PRO A 203 -8.21 6.34 14.82
CA PRO A 203 -8.09 7.77 15.12
C PRO A 203 -7.24 8.55 14.11
N ILE A 204 -6.23 7.91 13.50
CA ILE A 204 -5.44 8.54 12.43
C ILE A 204 -6.31 8.74 11.18
N GLN A 205 -7.08 7.73 10.81
CA GLN A 205 -8.00 7.78 9.66
C GLN A 205 -9.08 8.85 9.86
N GLU A 206 -9.62 8.99 11.06
CA GLU A 206 -10.56 10.05 11.44
C GLU A 206 -9.92 11.45 11.30
N ALA A 207 -8.68 11.61 11.78
CA ALA A 207 -7.94 12.87 11.64
C ALA A 207 -7.69 13.23 10.16
N ILE A 208 -7.33 12.26 9.32
CA ILE A 208 -7.15 12.45 7.88
C ILE A 208 -8.48 12.86 7.23
N TYR A 209 -9.58 12.21 7.60
CA TYR A 209 -10.91 12.57 7.10
C TYR A 209 -11.29 14.00 7.45
N HIS A 210 -11.16 14.40 8.71
CA HIS A 210 -11.42 15.77 9.15
C HIS A 210 -10.55 16.80 8.44
N LEU A 211 -9.29 16.46 8.18
CA LEU A 211 -8.40 17.31 7.40
C LEU A 211 -8.90 17.46 5.94
N GLY A 212 -9.37 16.37 5.33
CA GLY A 212 -9.99 16.41 4.01
C GLY A 212 -11.23 17.31 3.94
N VAL A 213 -12.13 17.18 4.93
CA VAL A 213 -13.31 18.03 5.06
C VAL A 213 -12.90 19.48 5.23
N PHE A 214 -11.95 19.79 6.12
CA PHE A 214 -11.43 21.14 6.35
C PHE A 214 -10.87 21.77 5.05
N ILE A 215 -10.08 21.01 4.28
CA ILE A 215 -9.52 21.47 3.00
C ILE A 215 -10.64 21.77 2.00
N ARG A 216 -11.65 20.90 1.91
CA ARG A 216 -12.81 21.08 1.01
C ARG A 216 -13.62 22.32 1.38
N ASP A 217 -13.89 22.52 2.66
CA ASP A 217 -14.75 23.60 3.13
C ASP A 217 -13.99 24.96 3.22
N SER A 218 -12.65 24.94 3.26
CA SER A 218 -11.79 26.14 3.29
C SER A 218 -11.57 26.80 1.92
N SER A 219 -12.16 26.29 0.85
CA SER A 219 -12.06 26.86 -0.50
C SER A 219 -10.59 27.11 -0.94
N TYR A 220 -10.26 28.37 -1.28
CA TYR A 220 -8.93 28.73 -1.79
C TYR A 220 -7.80 28.53 -0.78
N ALA A 221 -8.03 28.76 0.52
CA ALA A 221 -7.01 28.59 1.56
C ALA A 221 -6.63 27.12 1.74
N GLY A 222 -7.61 26.22 1.75
CA GLY A 222 -7.38 24.77 1.84
C GLY A 222 -6.61 24.24 0.62
N THR A 223 -6.97 24.66 -0.58
CA THR A 223 -6.26 24.31 -1.83
C THR A 223 -4.82 24.81 -1.82
N PHE A 224 -4.58 26.03 -1.31
CA PHE A 224 -3.24 26.59 -1.16
C PHE A 224 -2.38 25.73 -0.21
N VAL A 225 -2.88 25.42 0.98
CA VAL A 225 -2.16 24.61 1.99
C VAL A 225 -1.85 23.23 1.43
N PHE A 226 -2.82 22.56 0.80
CA PHE A 226 -2.62 21.27 0.16
C PHE A 226 -1.53 21.32 -0.92
N GLY A 227 -1.61 22.30 -1.82
CA GLY A 227 -0.62 22.47 -2.91
C GLY A 227 0.77 22.79 -2.38
N PHE A 228 0.87 23.59 -1.32
CA PHE A 228 2.13 23.98 -0.68
C PHE A 228 2.81 22.75 -0.03
N VAL A 229 2.09 22.02 0.83
CA VAL A 229 2.61 20.82 1.49
C VAL A 229 2.98 19.75 0.48
N LYS A 230 2.15 19.51 -0.54
CA LYS A 230 2.45 18.57 -1.63
C LYS A 230 3.77 18.93 -2.33
N ARG A 231 3.98 20.21 -2.65
CA ARG A 231 5.23 20.67 -3.30
C ARG A 231 6.45 20.56 -2.40
N MET A 232 6.32 20.85 -1.12
CA MET A 232 7.41 20.67 -0.14
C MET A 232 7.86 19.20 -0.03
N LEU A 233 6.95 18.25 -0.24
CA LEU A 233 7.25 16.83 -0.16
C LEU A 233 7.85 16.22 -1.44
N ILE A 234 7.80 16.94 -2.57
CA ILE A 234 8.38 16.48 -3.84
C ILE A 234 9.87 16.14 -3.74
N PRO A 235 10.75 17.00 -3.16
CA PRO A 235 12.18 16.70 -3.08
C PRO A 235 12.50 15.45 -2.26
N PHE A 236 11.61 15.07 -1.35
CA PHE A 236 11.75 13.88 -0.51
C PHE A 236 11.10 12.63 -1.12
N GLY A 237 10.42 12.75 -2.26
CA GLY A 237 9.66 11.66 -2.88
C GLY A 237 8.40 11.24 -2.11
N LEU A 238 8.06 11.99 -1.04
CA LEU A 238 6.93 11.67 -0.13
C LEU A 238 5.59 12.26 -0.58
N HIS A 239 5.57 13.05 -1.66
CA HIS A 239 4.35 13.68 -2.15
C HIS A 239 3.29 12.64 -2.59
N HIS A 240 3.71 11.47 -3.09
CA HIS A 240 2.80 10.37 -3.42
C HIS A 240 2.09 9.81 -2.18
N VAL A 241 2.81 9.68 -1.07
CA VAL A 241 2.24 9.20 0.20
C VAL A 241 1.26 10.22 0.77
N PHE A 242 1.52 11.51 0.58
CA PHE A 242 0.70 12.59 1.11
C PHE A 242 -0.64 12.74 0.37
N TYR A 243 -0.69 12.64 -0.97
CA TYR A 243 -1.94 12.86 -1.68
C TYR A 243 -2.82 11.59 -1.82
N LEU A 244 -2.25 10.40 -1.68
CA LEU A 244 -3.00 9.14 -1.78
C LEU A 244 -4.23 9.08 -0.86
N PRO A 245 -4.14 9.44 0.44
CA PRO A 245 -5.30 9.47 1.32
C PRO A 245 -6.42 10.40 0.83
N PHE A 246 -6.06 11.55 0.24
CA PHE A 246 -7.04 12.51 -0.27
C PHE A 246 -7.71 12.04 -1.57
N TRP A 247 -7.06 11.20 -2.33
CA TRP A 247 -7.59 10.65 -3.58
C TRP A 247 -8.55 9.48 -3.33
N GLN A 248 -8.35 8.75 -2.24
CA GLN A 248 -9.19 7.62 -1.85
C GLN A 248 -10.44 8.05 -1.07
N THR A 249 -10.43 9.24 -0.46
CA THR A 249 -11.56 9.76 0.35
C THR A 249 -12.43 10.80 -0.38
N GLY A 250 -12.08 11.19 -1.59
CA GLY A 250 -12.83 12.11 -2.47
C GLY A 250 -13.63 11.39 -3.48
#